data_030efe9ae860b9426b5a9215db1dfffd
#
_entry.id   030efe9ae860b9426b5a9215db1dfffd
#
_cell.length_a   1.000
_cell.length_b   1.000
_cell.length_c   1.000
_cell.angle_alpha   90.00
_cell.angle_beta   90.00
_cell.angle_gamma   90.00
#
_symmetry.space_group_name_H-M   'P 1'
#
loop_
_entity.id
_entity.type
_entity.pdbx_description
1 polymer ?
#
loop_
_entity_poly.entity_id
_entity_poly.type
_entity_poly.pdbx_seq_one_letter_code
_entity_poly.pdbx_strand_id
1 'polypeptide(L)'
;MRRITTIFAALLMAASLPLSLSAQGGISADMLKEISKAYEGNANDKAIRNALNTASISVLAENAENMAMIDTHFSDEVRTKGITDQKSSGRCWLFSGLNVLRAKMIDKYDLPSFEFSQNYIFFYDQLEKCNLFLQGIIDTRGLSDDDRKVDWLFSNPLSDGGQFTGVSNLVTKYGLVPSDAMPETFCSNNTSAMSSLLKLKLREDGLRLRSAKGSMKQLLAMKEAMLTEIYRFLTLCLGEPPVSFKWTRCNSKDEIVSVKEYTPKSFYEEFVGEDLENNYIMVMNDPCREYGKVYEIDYDRHVYDGHNWLYVNLPVERIKEMAIASIKDNTAMYFSCDVAKFMDRNKGTLDLANFDYESLSGFTFGMDKSERVRTHASGSSHAMTLIAVDIDAESGKPVKWMVENSWGPASGYKGNLIMTDEWFNEYMFRLVVEKKYVPADILKMFESDPVLLPAWDPMFSPEN
;
A
#
# COMPACT_ATOMS: atom_id res chain seq x y z
N MET A 1 -59.97 -85.29 1.29
CA MET A 1 -60.32 -83.92 1.75
C MET A 1 -59.10 -83.23 2.26
N ARG A 2 -58.47 -82.41 1.45
CA ARG A 2 -57.51 -81.40 1.87
C ARG A 2 -57.52 -80.29 0.81
N ARG A 3 -57.98 -79.13 1.24
CA ARG A 3 -58.00 -77.91 0.43
C ARG A 3 -56.60 -77.32 0.34
N ILE A 4 -56.10 -77.07 -0.85
CA ILE A 4 -54.88 -76.36 -1.12
C ILE A 4 -55.24 -74.93 -1.41
N THR A 5 -54.83 -74.02 -0.55
CA THR A 5 -55.01 -72.58 -0.70
C THR A 5 -53.75 -71.98 -1.41
N THR A 6 -53.97 -71.49 -2.62
CA THR A 6 -52.91 -70.88 -3.41
C THR A 6 -52.83 -69.38 -3.01
N ILE A 7 -51.70 -68.96 -2.48
CA ILE A 7 -51.37 -67.56 -2.18
C ILE A 7 -50.68 -66.95 -3.39
N PHE A 8 -51.36 -65.98 -4.02
CA PHE A 8 -50.72 -65.13 -5.04
C PHE A 8 -49.89 -64.06 -4.33
N ALA A 9 -48.61 -64.13 -4.51
CA ALA A 9 -47.68 -63.04 -4.12
C ALA A 9 -47.57 -62.02 -5.27
N ALA A 10 -48.16 -60.82 -5.09
CA ALA A 10 -47.99 -59.71 -5.98
C ALA A 10 -46.60 -59.02 -5.72
N LEU A 11 -45.70 -59.18 -6.62
CA LEU A 11 -44.44 -58.43 -6.63
C LEU A 11 -44.73 -56.99 -7.05
N LEU A 12 -44.69 -56.02 -6.09
CA LEU A 12 -44.64 -54.61 -6.40
C LEU A 12 -43.15 -54.31 -6.79
N MET A 13 -42.88 -54.14 -8.08
CA MET A 13 -41.69 -53.45 -8.55
C MET A 13 -41.84 -51.95 -8.26
N ALA A 14 -41.22 -51.50 -7.19
CA ALA A 14 -40.99 -50.09 -6.99
C ALA A 14 -39.91 -49.63 -8.00
N ALA A 15 -40.31 -48.96 -9.06
CA ALA A 15 -39.43 -48.25 -9.95
C ALA A 15 -38.82 -47.08 -9.14
N SER A 16 -37.60 -47.25 -8.65
CA SER A 16 -36.79 -46.16 -8.12
C SER A 16 -36.38 -45.28 -9.28
N LEU A 17 -37.17 -44.25 -9.56
CA LEU A 17 -36.67 -43.10 -10.34
C LEU A 17 -35.52 -42.49 -9.57
N PRO A 18 -34.35 -42.30 -10.20
CA PRO A 18 -33.29 -41.53 -9.57
C PRO A 18 -33.81 -40.11 -9.43
N LEU A 19 -34.21 -39.69 -8.21
CA LEU A 19 -34.26 -38.30 -7.85
C LEU A 19 -32.83 -37.77 -7.97
N SER A 20 -32.49 -37.22 -9.14
CA SER A 20 -31.35 -36.34 -9.26
C SER A 20 -31.67 -35.15 -8.37
N LEU A 21 -31.15 -35.18 -7.12
CA LEU A 21 -30.96 -33.95 -6.35
C LEU A 21 -30.01 -33.08 -7.19
N SER A 22 -30.57 -32.25 -8.07
CA SER A 22 -29.84 -31.10 -8.56
C SER A 22 -29.54 -30.25 -7.34
N ALA A 23 -28.26 -30.08 -7.00
CA ALA A 23 -27.82 -29.23 -5.90
C ALA A 23 -28.49 -27.87 -6.09
N GLN A 24 -29.37 -27.48 -5.16
CA GLN A 24 -30.00 -26.16 -5.17
C GLN A 24 -28.85 -25.14 -5.20
N GLY A 25 -28.73 -24.34 -6.28
CA GLY A 25 -27.68 -23.37 -6.48
C GLY A 25 -26.72 -23.67 -7.65
N GLY A 26 -26.73 -24.89 -8.20
CA GLY A 26 -25.98 -25.21 -9.43
C GLY A 26 -26.65 -24.68 -10.69
N ILE A 27 -25.88 -24.31 -11.72
CA ILE A 27 -26.41 -23.99 -13.05
C ILE A 27 -26.93 -25.30 -13.68
N SER A 28 -28.25 -25.47 -13.73
CA SER A 28 -28.88 -26.63 -14.38
C SER A 28 -28.85 -26.48 -15.91
N ALA A 29 -29.05 -27.62 -16.63
CA ALA A 29 -29.14 -27.60 -18.08
C ALA A 29 -30.28 -26.70 -18.60
N ASP A 30 -31.42 -26.67 -17.89
CA ASP A 30 -32.54 -25.79 -18.23
C ASP A 30 -32.22 -24.32 -17.96
N MET A 31 -31.59 -24.01 -16.83
CA MET A 31 -31.11 -22.65 -16.51
C MET A 31 -30.11 -22.16 -17.56
N LEU A 32 -29.14 -23.00 -17.93
CA LEU A 32 -28.15 -22.65 -18.99
C LEU A 32 -28.83 -22.40 -20.34
N LYS A 33 -29.85 -23.21 -20.69
CA LYS A 33 -30.61 -23.02 -21.91
C LYS A 33 -31.38 -21.69 -21.92
N GLU A 34 -32.00 -21.30 -20.81
CA GLU A 34 -32.71 -20.02 -20.72
C GLU A 34 -31.74 -18.84 -20.77
N ILE A 35 -30.60 -18.90 -20.05
CA ILE A 35 -29.52 -17.88 -20.09
C ILE A 35 -28.99 -17.72 -21.52
N SER A 36 -28.66 -18.83 -22.19
CA SER A 36 -28.13 -18.78 -23.55
C SER A 36 -29.14 -18.29 -24.59
N LYS A 37 -30.43 -18.59 -24.39
CA LYS A 37 -31.53 -18.12 -25.24
C LYS A 37 -31.76 -16.62 -25.07
N ALA A 38 -31.54 -16.08 -23.87
CA ALA A 38 -31.69 -14.65 -23.60
C ALA A 38 -30.57 -13.81 -24.30
N TYR A 39 -29.48 -14.43 -24.73
CA TYR A 39 -28.43 -13.75 -25.50
C TYR A 39 -28.82 -13.67 -26.99
N GLU A 40 -29.35 -12.54 -27.40
CA GLU A 40 -29.58 -12.19 -28.80
C GLU A 40 -28.45 -11.29 -29.30
N GLY A 41 -27.35 -11.91 -29.77
CA GLY A 41 -26.18 -11.17 -30.28
C GLY A 41 -26.54 -10.32 -31.51
N ASN A 42 -26.19 -9.06 -31.47
CA ASN A 42 -26.37 -8.08 -32.56
C ASN A 42 -25.07 -7.78 -33.32
N ALA A 43 -25.12 -6.86 -34.30
CA ALA A 43 -23.94 -6.50 -35.08
C ALA A 43 -22.86 -5.81 -34.24
N ASN A 44 -23.23 -5.01 -33.22
CA ASN A 44 -22.29 -4.36 -32.31
C ASN A 44 -21.60 -5.38 -31.43
N ASP A 45 -22.33 -6.36 -30.85
CA ASP A 45 -21.73 -7.44 -30.06
C ASP A 45 -20.72 -8.24 -30.88
N LYS A 46 -21.00 -8.45 -32.18
CA LYS A 46 -20.06 -9.12 -33.08
C LYS A 46 -18.81 -8.28 -33.31
N ALA A 47 -18.95 -6.96 -33.48
CA ALA A 47 -17.82 -6.03 -33.65
C ALA A 47 -16.96 -5.96 -32.40
N ILE A 48 -17.57 -5.80 -31.20
CA ILE A 48 -16.89 -5.79 -29.92
C ILE A 48 -16.16 -7.11 -29.68
N ARG A 49 -16.81 -8.25 -29.90
CA ARG A 49 -16.20 -9.57 -29.76
C ARG A 49 -14.98 -9.75 -30.69
N ASN A 50 -15.05 -9.26 -31.93
CA ASN A 50 -13.92 -9.30 -32.85
C ASN A 50 -12.75 -8.42 -32.36
N ALA A 51 -13.05 -7.24 -31.84
CA ALA A 51 -12.07 -6.33 -31.26
C ALA A 51 -11.41 -6.93 -30.00
N LEU A 52 -12.19 -7.54 -29.11
CA LEU A 52 -11.70 -8.22 -27.89
C LEU A 52 -10.83 -9.45 -28.17
N ASN A 53 -10.88 -10.02 -29.37
CA ASN A 53 -9.94 -11.08 -29.76
C ASN A 53 -8.54 -10.56 -30.13
N THR A 54 -8.37 -9.26 -30.33
CA THR A 54 -7.10 -8.65 -30.80
C THR A 54 -6.57 -7.55 -29.89
N ALA A 55 -7.38 -7.03 -28.96
CA ALA A 55 -6.99 -5.97 -28.04
C ALA A 55 -7.49 -6.27 -26.60
N SER A 56 -6.80 -5.76 -25.59
CA SER A 56 -7.21 -5.88 -24.19
C SER A 56 -8.48 -5.07 -23.90
N ILE A 57 -9.23 -5.49 -22.87
CA ILE A 57 -10.42 -4.75 -22.41
C ILE A 57 -10.08 -3.30 -22.07
N SER A 58 -8.97 -3.05 -21.39
CA SER A 58 -8.55 -1.70 -21.01
C SER A 58 -8.31 -0.79 -22.23
N VAL A 59 -7.64 -1.30 -23.27
CA VAL A 59 -7.40 -0.53 -24.50
C VAL A 59 -8.71 -0.18 -25.22
N LEU A 60 -9.68 -1.11 -25.24
CA LEU A 60 -10.96 -0.87 -25.90
C LEU A 60 -11.92 0.01 -25.09
N ALA A 61 -11.70 0.07 -23.78
CA ALA A 61 -12.48 0.92 -22.89
C ALA A 61 -11.90 2.34 -22.75
N GLU A 62 -10.71 2.63 -23.31
CA GLU A 62 -10.15 3.98 -23.27
C GLU A 62 -11.14 5.00 -23.84
N ASN A 63 -11.43 6.04 -23.05
CA ASN A 63 -12.36 7.09 -23.45
C ASN A 63 -11.64 8.15 -24.28
N ALA A 64 -11.82 8.09 -25.60
CA ALA A 64 -11.19 9.00 -26.55
C ALA A 64 -11.62 10.47 -26.36
N GLU A 65 -12.81 10.72 -25.83
CA GLU A 65 -13.30 12.08 -25.58
C GLU A 65 -12.56 12.74 -24.41
N ASN A 66 -12.13 11.95 -23.40
CA ASN A 66 -11.39 12.45 -22.25
C ASN A 66 -9.89 12.67 -22.53
N MET A 67 -9.38 12.14 -23.65
CA MET A 67 -7.95 12.18 -23.97
C MET A 67 -7.37 13.59 -24.21
N ALA A 68 -8.21 14.57 -24.50
CA ALA A 68 -7.79 15.93 -24.90
C ALA A 68 -7.77 16.94 -23.75
N MET A 69 -8.20 16.57 -22.54
CA MET A 69 -8.57 17.55 -21.50
C MET A 69 -7.55 17.74 -20.38
N ILE A 70 -6.31 17.21 -20.50
CA ILE A 70 -5.33 17.31 -19.41
C ILE A 70 -4.60 18.64 -19.49
N ASP A 71 -4.97 19.55 -18.59
CA ASP A 71 -4.20 20.74 -18.28
C ASP A 71 -3.14 20.41 -17.20
N THR A 72 -1.90 20.82 -17.46
CA THR A 72 -0.74 20.60 -16.57
C THR A 72 -0.38 21.81 -15.73
N HIS A 73 -1.21 22.86 -15.74
CA HIS A 73 -1.06 24.02 -14.88
C HIS A 73 -1.59 23.71 -13.46
N PHE A 74 -0.93 24.23 -12.44
CA PHE A 74 -1.35 24.17 -11.03
C PHE A 74 -1.23 25.55 -10.40
N SER A 75 -2.19 25.91 -9.57
CA SER A 75 -2.17 27.20 -8.84
C SER A 75 -1.11 27.22 -7.75
N ASP A 76 -0.88 26.06 -7.11
CA ASP A 76 0.08 25.90 -6.01
C ASP A 76 0.85 24.58 -6.18
N GLU A 77 2.18 24.66 -6.10
CA GLU A 77 3.08 23.51 -6.29
C GLU A 77 4.28 23.58 -5.33
N VAL A 78 4.60 22.45 -4.70
CA VAL A 78 5.78 22.29 -3.85
C VAL A 78 7.03 22.13 -4.71
N ARG A 79 8.11 22.80 -4.33
CA ARG A 79 9.40 22.70 -5.04
C ARG A 79 10.06 21.37 -4.74
N THR A 80 10.03 20.47 -5.70
CA THR A 80 10.75 19.19 -5.66
C THR A 80 11.79 19.13 -6.78
N LYS A 81 12.83 18.30 -6.60
CA LYS A 81 13.88 18.10 -7.62
C LYS A 81 14.22 16.61 -7.72
N GLY A 82 14.15 16.08 -8.92
CA GLY A 82 14.44 14.69 -9.23
C GLY A 82 13.23 13.77 -9.01
N ILE A 83 13.22 12.67 -9.73
CA ILE A 83 12.21 11.60 -9.63
C ILE A 83 12.93 10.31 -9.28
N THR A 84 12.43 9.62 -8.27
CA THR A 84 12.96 8.34 -7.81
C THR A 84 12.38 7.15 -8.58
N ASP A 85 13.02 5.98 -8.48
CA ASP A 85 12.56 4.78 -9.17
C ASP A 85 12.73 3.53 -8.29
N GLN A 86 11.61 3.05 -7.73
CA GLN A 86 11.58 1.85 -6.86
C GLN A 86 11.77 0.54 -7.60
N LYS A 87 11.78 0.56 -8.94
CA LYS A 87 11.89 -0.64 -9.80
C LYS A 87 10.84 -1.71 -9.46
N SER A 88 11.26 -2.97 -9.49
CA SER A 88 10.40 -4.13 -9.19
C SER A 88 10.44 -4.47 -7.69
N SER A 89 10.00 -3.52 -6.86
CA SER A 89 9.94 -3.68 -5.41
C SER A 89 8.67 -3.08 -4.81
N GLY A 90 8.22 -3.56 -3.66
CA GLY A 90 7.08 -3.03 -2.90
C GLY A 90 7.45 -1.88 -1.96
N ARG A 91 8.43 -1.03 -2.32
CA ARG A 91 8.97 0.02 -1.46
C ARG A 91 8.40 1.41 -1.70
N CYS A 92 7.23 1.54 -2.37
CA CYS A 92 6.62 2.85 -2.65
C CYS A 92 6.46 3.70 -1.40
N TRP A 93 6.07 3.10 -0.28
CA TRP A 93 5.94 3.75 1.02
C TRP A 93 7.24 4.41 1.49
N LEU A 94 8.36 3.71 1.31
CA LEU A 94 9.69 4.19 1.71
C LEU A 94 10.19 5.31 0.79
N PHE A 95 10.05 5.12 -0.52
CA PHE A 95 10.39 6.16 -1.50
C PHE A 95 9.58 7.44 -1.25
N SER A 96 8.27 7.32 -1.08
CA SER A 96 7.38 8.46 -0.83
C SER A 96 7.69 9.17 0.49
N GLY A 97 7.90 8.42 1.56
CA GLY A 97 8.25 9.02 2.86
C GLY A 97 9.60 9.73 2.85
N LEU A 98 10.61 9.14 2.20
CA LEU A 98 11.93 9.79 2.04
C LEU A 98 11.87 10.98 1.06
N ASN A 99 11.00 10.96 0.06
CA ASN A 99 10.80 12.09 -0.85
C ASN A 99 10.20 13.31 -0.13
N VAL A 100 9.31 13.11 0.85
CA VAL A 100 8.81 14.20 1.72
C VAL A 100 9.99 14.88 2.45
N LEU A 101 10.87 14.09 3.06
CA LEU A 101 12.04 14.62 3.78
C LEU A 101 13.07 15.25 2.81
N ARG A 102 13.25 14.64 1.65
CA ARG A 102 14.15 15.13 0.59
C ARG A 102 13.74 16.51 0.08
N ALA A 103 12.45 16.75 -0.17
CA ALA A 103 11.94 18.03 -0.66
C ALA A 103 12.32 19.16 0.29
N LYS A 104 12.12 19.00 1.60
CA LYS A 104 12.53 19.96 2.62
C LYS A 104 14.03 20.18 2.68
N MET A 105 14.82 19.10 2.61
CA MET A 105 16.27 19.17 2.66
C MET A 105 16.84 19.92 1.46
N ILE A 106 16.32 19.66 0.25
CA ILE A 106 16.74 20.35 -0.99
C ILE A 106 16.46 21.84 -0.91
N ASP A 107 15.28 22.24 -0.45
CA ASP A 107 14.91 23.66 -0.32
C ASP A 107 15.72 24.35 0.77
N LYS A 108 15.81 23.76 1.96
CA LYS A 108 16.52 24.32 3.12
C LYS A 108 18.02 24.53 2.89
N TYR A 109 18.67 23.62 2.17
CA TYR A 109 20.13 23.62 1.98
C TYR A 109 20.58 24.00 0.58
N ASP A 110 19.64 24.44 -0.28
CA ASP A 110 19.88 24.85 -1.68
C ASP A 110 20.67 23.76 -2.46
N LEU A 111 20.22 22.50 -2.37
CA LEU A 111 20.92 21.41 -3.03
C LEU A 111 20.59 21.35 -4.53
N PRO A 112 21.53 20.95 -5.41
CA PRO A 112 21.28 20.79 -6.84
C PRO A 112 20.30 19.66 -7.12
N SER A 113 20.54 18.51 -6.50
CA SER A 113 19.70 17.33 -6.39
C SER A 113 20.16 16.54 -5.18
N PHE A 114 19.32 15.68 -4.66
CA PHE A 114 19.66 14.82 -3.54
C PHE A 114 18.74 13.61 -3.50
N GLU A 115 19.26 12.49 -3.04
CA GLU A 115 18.48 11.28 -2.77
C GLU A 115 19.03 10.58 -1.52
N PHE A 116 18.15 10.21 -0.59
CA PHE A 116 18.50 9.31 0.51
C PHE A 116 18.64 7.88 0.00
N SER A 117 19.45 7.07 0.66
CA SER A 117 19.52 5.64 0.37
C SER A 117 18.25 4.93 0.87
N GLN A 118 17.40 4.51 -0.05
CA GLN A 118 16.27 3.64 0.26
C GLN A 118 16.77 2.25 0.64
N ASN A 119 17.85 1.78 0.01
CA ASN A 119 18.47 0.49 0.31
C ASN A 119 18.94 0.38 1.77
N TYR A 120 19.49 1.47 2.34
CA TYR A 120 19.89 1.52 3.74
C TYR A 120 18.71 1.31 4.70
N ILE A 121 17.65 2.06 4.53
CA ILE A 121 16.44 1.93 5.38
C ILE A 121 15.75 0.59 5.13
N PHE A 122 15.70 0.11 3.89
CA PHE A 122 15.11 -1.18 3.54
C PHE A 122 15.86 -2.35 4.17
N PHE A 123 17.18 -2.29 4.30
CA PHE A 123 17.96 -3.29 5.04
C PHE A 123 17.43 -3.46 6.46
N TYR A 124 17.29 -2.36 7.18
CA TYR A 124 16.78 -2.39 8.56
C TYR A 124 15.29 -2.70 8.63
N ASP A 125 14.50 -2.26 7.66
CA ASP A 125 13.10 -2.65 7.53
C ASP A 125 12.92 -4.17 7.49
N GLN A 126 13.66 -4.82 6.62
CA GLN A 126 13.57 -6.27 6.48
C GLN A 126 14.08 -7.02 7.72
N LEU A 127 15.15 -6.54 8.34
CA LEU A 127 15.68 -7.11 9.59
C LEU A 127 14.69 -6.96 10.75
N GLU A 128 14.11 -5.78 10.92
CA GLU A 128 13.16 -5.49 12.00
C GLU A 128 11.84 -6.21 11.81
N LYS A 129 11.32 -6.31 10.59
CA LYS A 129 10.13 -7.12 10.30
C LYS A 129 10.36 -8.61 10.57
N CYS A 130 11.55 -9.13 10.25
CA CYS A 130 11.91 -10.49 10.64
C CYS A 130 11.93 -10.65 12.17
N ASN A 131 12.47 -9.68 12.89
CA ASN A 131 12.43 -9.67 14.36
C ASN A 131 11.00 -9.57 14.88
N LEU A 132 10.16 -8.70 14.30
CA LEU A 132 8.75 -8.54 14.68
C LEU A 132 7.97 -9.85 14.52
N PHE A 133 8.16 -10.55 13.40
CA PHE A 133 7.58 -11.88 13.17
C PHE A 133 8.05 -12.90 14.20
N LEU A 134 9.37 -13.08 14.39
CA LEU A 134 9.93 -14.07 15.30
C LEU A 134 9.52 -13.80 16.75
N GLN A 135 9.47 -12.54 17.16
CA GLN A 135 8.99 -12.17 18.48
C GLN A 135 7.48 -12.42 18.62
N GLY A 136 6.69 -12.07 17.61
CA GLY A 136 5.25 -12.37 17.58
C GLY A 136 4.95 -13.86 17.71
N ILE A 137 5.78 -14.70 17.10
CA ILE A 137 5.70 -16.16 17.27
C ILE A 137 6.01 -16.57 18.73
N ILE A 138 7.00 -15.96 19.37
CA ILE A 138 7.31 -16.23 20.79
C ILE A 138 6.14 -15.79 21.68
N ASP A 139 5.58 -14.62 21.45
CA ASP A 139 4.50 -14.02 22.24
C ASP A 139 3.18 -14.82 22.12
N THR A 140 2.96 -15.46 20.97
CA THR A 140 1.76 -16.26 20.69
C THR A 140 1.91 -17.77 20.94
N ARG A 141 3.02 -18.24 21.53
CA ARG A 141 3.27 -19.68 21.75
C ARG A 141 2.22 -20.39 22.61
N GLY A 142 1.53 -19.66 23.49
CA GLY A 142 0.44 -20.19 24.31
C GLY A 142 -0.89 -20.37 23.59
N LEU A 143 -1.01 -19.82 22.39
CA LEU A 143 -2.21 -19.92 21.54
C LEU A 143 -2.13 -21.18 20.67
N SER A 144 -3.29 -21.71 20.25
CA SER A 144 -3.34 -22.85 19.34
C SER A 144 -2.88 -22.46 17.92
N ASP A 145 -2.57 -23.47 17.08
CA ASP A 145 -2.10 -23.22 15.72
C ASP A 145 -3.21 -22.70 14.80
N ASP A 146 -4.49 -22.92 15.14
CA ASP A 146 -5.68 -22.40 14.46
C ASP A 146 -6.17 -21.04 15.01
N ASP A 147 -5.47 -20.46 15.99
CA ASP A 147 -5.74 -19.08 16.42
C ASP A 147 -5.49 -18.11 15.29
N ARG A 148 -6.44 -17.19 15.06
CA ARG A 148 -6.40 -16.27 13.93
C ARG A 148 -5.14 -15.40 13.89
N LYS A 149 -4.58 -15.02 15.04
CA LYS A 149 -3.34 -14.25 15.11
C LYS A 149 -2.13 -15.07 14.71
N VAL A 150 -2.10 -16.34 15.11
CA VAL A 150 -1.04 -17.29 14.72
C VAL A 150 -1.10 -17.55 13.22
N ASP A 151 -2.28 -17.83 12.69
CA ASP A 151 -2.50 -18.04 11.26
C ASP A 151 -2.09 -16.80 10.44
N TRP A 152 -2.49 -15.60 10.89
CA TRP A 152 -2.12 -14.34 10.25
C TRP A 152 -0.59 -14.13 10.22
N LEU A 153 0.12 -14.39 11.33
CA LEU A 153 1.58 -14.30 11.39
C LEU A 153 2.25 -15.23 10.36
N PHE A 154 1.86 -16.49 10.31
CA PHE A 154 2.43 -17.44 9.35
C PHE A 154 2.02 -17.16 7.89
N SER A 155 0.86 -16.60 7.67
CA SER A 155 0.41 -16.18 6.34
C SER A 155 1.18 -14.96 5.85
N ASN A 156 1.54 -14.03 6.76
CA ASN A 156 2.18 -12.75 6.47
C ASN A 156 3.53 -12.58 7.23
N PRO A 157 4.51 -13.48 7.06
CA PRO A 157 5.74 -13.44 7.85
C PRO A 157 6.65 -12.25 7.53
N LEU A 158 6.53 -11.68 6.32
CA LEU A 158 7.35 -10.57 5.84
C LEU A 158 6.67 -9.91 4.65
N SER A 159 6.86 -8.60 4.50
CA SER A 159 6.46 -7.81 3.33
C SER A 159 7.51 -6.74 3.04
N ASP A 160 7.73 -6.37 1.78
CA ASP A 160 8.49 -5.18 1.41
C ASP A 160 7.61 -3.91 1.39
N GLY A 161 6.30 -4.07 1.48
CA GLY A 161 5.37 -2.96 1.68
C GLY A 161 5.40 -2.39 3.09
N GLY A 162 4.83 -1.22 3.26
CA GLY A 162 4.76 -0.52 4.55
C GLY A 162 3.99 0.79 4.46
N GLN A 163 4.23 1.66 5.42
CA GLN A 163 3.52 2.93 5.57
C GLN A 163 4.45 3.96 6.21
N PHE A 164 4.01 5.22 6.34
CA PHE A 164 4.84 6.31 6.89
C PHE A 164 5.32 6.04 8.31
N THR A 165 4.55 5.30 9.13
CA THR A 165 4.98 4.89 10.48
C THR A 165 6.28 4.07 10.42
N GLY A 166 6.43 3.21 9.39
CA GLY A 166 7.67 2.48 9.15
C GLY A 166 8.84 3.42 8.84
N VAL A 167 8.63 4.47 8.03
CA VAL A 167 9.65 5.49 7.76
C VAL A 167 10.05 6.18 9.06
N SER A 168 9.07 6.66 9.84
CA SER A 168 9.29 7.31 11.12
C SER A 168 10.09 6.43 12.09
N ASN A 169 9.65 5.21 12.34
CA ASN A 169 10.29 4.27 13.27
C ASN A 169 11.75 3.98 12.85
N LEU A 170 11.97 3.67 11.57
CA LEU A 170 13.28 3.26 11.07
C LEU A 170 14.26 4.42 11.00
N VAL A 171 13.84 5.59 10.52
CA VAL A 171 14.69 6.78 10.45
C VAL A 171 15.04 7.27 11.85
N THR A 172 14.07 7.29 12.76
CA THR A 172 14.32 7.64 14.16
C THR A 172 15.29 6.66 14.82
N LYS A 173 15.19 5.36 14.54
CA LYS A 173 16.04 4.33 15.15
C LYS A 173 17.44 4.24 14.53
N TYR A 174 17.56 4.33 13.20
CA TYR A 174 18.79 4.02 12.46
C TYR A 174 19.46 5.24 11.79
N GLY A 175 18.76 6.38 11.70
CA GLY A 175 19.25 7.56 10.98
C GLY A 175 19.10 7.44 9.47
N LEU A 176 19.81 8.30 8.72
CA LEU A 176 19.76 8.37 7.26
C LEU A 176 21.16 8.44 6.66
N VAL A 177 21.29 8.01 5.42
CA VAL A 177 22.51 8.17 4.62
C VAL A 177 22.14 8.63 3.20
N PRO A 178 23.04 9.34 2.47
CA PRO A 178 22.89 9.62 1.05
C PRO A 178 22.87 8.31 0.23
N SER A 179 22.25 8.34 -0.94
CA SER A 179 22.19 7.19 -1.85
C SER A 179 23.57 6.63 -2.23
N ASP A 180 24.57 7.50 -2.37
CA ASP A 180 25.95 7.09 -2.70
C ASP A 180 26.64 6.32 -1.57
N ALA A 181 26.22 6.49 -0.32
CA ALA A 181 26.83 5.79 0.83
C ALA A 181 26.36 4.33 0.94
N MET A 182 25.16 4.01 0.43
CA MET A 182 24.67 2.63 0.28
C MET A 182 23.76 2.55 -0.96
N PRO A 183 24.34 2.34 -2.15
CA PRO A 183 23.59 2.32 -3.41
C PRO A 183 22.58 1.18 -3.50
N GLU A 184 21.64 1.30 -4.42
CA GLU A 184 20.74 0.22 -4.79
C GLU A 184 21.51 -0.97 -5.39
N THR A 185 21.06 -2.17 -5.06
CA THR A 185 21.59 -3.43 -5.56
C THR A 185 20.61 -4.07 -6.56
N PHE A 186 21.00 -5.16 -7.21
CA PHE A 186 20.06 -5.94 -8.00
C PHE A 186 18.91 -6.46 -7.14
N CYS A 187 19.18 -6.93 -5.92
CA CYS A 187 18.17 -7.48 -5.02
C CYS A 187 17.22 -6.41 -4.46
N SER A 188 17.70 -5.21 -4.16
CA SER A 188 16.83 -4.12 -3.72
C SER A 188 15.92 -3.61 -4.86
N ASN A 189 16.42 -3.64 -6.10
CA ASN A 189 15.65 -3.32 -7.29
C ASN A 189 14.72 -4.45 -7.76
N ASN A 190 14.86 -5.68 -7.22
CA ASN A 190 14.08 -6.87 -7.59
C ASN A 190 13.88 -7.75 -6.34
N THR A 191 13.04 -7.30 -5.43
CA THR A 191 12.92 -7.84 -4.06
C THR A 191 12.29 -9.24 -3.98
N SER A 192 11.52 -9.66 -4.96
CA SER A 192 10.66 -10.85 -4.93
C SER A 192 11.39 -12.14 -4.53
N ALA A 193 12.57 -12.42 -5.11
CA ALA A 193 13.31 -13.64 -4.83
C ALA A 193 13.88 -13.65 -3.40
N MET A 194 14.48 -12.53 -2.97
CA MET A 194 15.00 -12.34 -1.61
C MET A 194 13.87 -12.51 -0.57
N SER A 195 12.77 -11.79 -0.75
CA SER A 195 11.59 -11.86 0.12
C SER A 195 11.01 -13.27 0.20
N SER A 196 10.96 -14.01 -0.91
CA SER A 196 10.44 -15.37 -0.94
C SER A 196 11.30 -16.34 -0.10
N LEU A 197 12.63 -16.23 -0.18
CA LEU A 197 13.54 -17.04 0.62
C LEU A 197 13.45 -16.70 2.11
N LEU A 198 13.39 -15.40 2.45
CA LEU A 198 13.20 -14.95 3.85
C LEU A 198 11.86 -15.43 4.41
N LYS A 199 10.76 -15.32 3.66
CA LYS A 199 9.44 -15.84 4.08
C LYS A 199 9.46 -17.35 4.37
N LEU A 200 10.16 -18.13 3.54
CA LEU A 200 10.31 -19.56 3.75
C LEU A 200 11.12 -19.85 5.02
N LYS A 201 12.26 -19.16 5.19
CA LYS A 201 13.11 -19.29 6.37
C LYS A 201 12.38 -18.90 7.65
N LEU A 202 11.66 -17.78 7.65
CA LEU A 202 10.87 -17.31 8.80
C LEU A 202 9.80 -18.32 9.23
N ARG A 203 9.10 -18.95 8.27
CA ARG A 203 8.12 -19.99 8.58
C ARG A 203 8.77 -21.20 9.25
N GLU A 204 9.91 -21.66 8.74
CA GLU A 204 10.68 -22.73 9.35
C GLU A 204 11.12 -22.37 10.78
N ASP A 205 11.72 -21.19 10.95
CA ASP A 205 12.19 -20.70 12.24
C ASP A 205 11.03 -20.47 13.24
N GLY A 206 9.90 -19.97 12.75
CA GLY A 206 8.68 -19.83 13.52
C GLY A 206 8.18 -21.17 14.07
N LEU A 207 8.14 -22.22 13.26
CA LEU A 207 7.78 -23.57 13.73
C LEU A 207 8.78 -24.11 14.75
N ARG A 208 10.08 -23.86 14.57
CA ARG A 208 11.13 -24.24 15.52
C ARG A 208 10.95 -23.53 16.86
N LEU A 209 10.64 -22.23 16.88
CA LEU A 209 10.36 -21.45 18.08
C LEU A 209 9.09 -21.95 18.80
N ARG A 210 8.01 -22.25 18.07
CA ARG A 210 6.76 -22.76 18.66
C ARG A 210 6.97 -24.12 19.32
N SER A 211 7.71 -25.02 18.69
CA SER A 211 7.95 -26.38 19.19
C SER A 211 9.07 -26.48 20.24
N ALA A 212 9.91 -25.45 20.37
CA ALA A 212 11.05 -25.48 21.28
C ALA A 212 10.61 -25.60 22.74
N LYS A 213 11.28 -26.49 23.48
CA LYS A 213 11.13 -26.63 24.95
C LYS A 213 12.27 -25.84 25.59
N GLY A 214 11.94 -24.90 26.48
CA GLY A 214 12.96 -24.10 27.14
C GLY A 214 12.40 -22.85 27.82
N SER A 215 13.30 -22.19 28.56
CA SER A 215 12.99 -20.89 29.19
C SER A 215 12.92 -19.77 28.16
N MET A 216 12.31 -18.64 28.52
CA MET A 216 12.28 -17.43 27.68
C MET A 216 13.70 -17.02 27.27
N LYS A 217 14.70 -17.09 28.14
CA LYS A 217 16.10 -16.80 27.83
C LYS A 217 16.63 -17.68 26.69
N GLN A 218 16.28 -18.94 26.63
CA GLN A 218 16.71 -19.87 25.58
C GLN A 218 16.00 -19.56 24.26
N LEU A 219 14.73 -19.18 24.29
CA LEU A 219 13.98 -18.78 23.09
C LEU A 219 14.54 -17.48 22.49
N LEU A 220 14.87 -16.49 23.33
CA LEU A 220 15.50 -15.25 22.87
C LEU A 220 16.88 -15.50 22.25
N ALA A 221 17.68 -16.40 22.84
CA ALA A 221 18.97 -16.80 22.25
C ALA A 221 18.80 -17.52 20.90
N MET A 222 17.75 -18.37 20.76
CA MET A 222 17.42 -18.97 19.45
C MET A 222 17.03 -17.89 18.42
N LYS A 223 16.18 -16.94 18.81
CA LYS A 223 15.78 -15.81 17.94
C LYS A 223 17.00 -14.99 17.50
N GLU A 224 17.92 -14.67 18.40
CA GLU A 224 19.16 -13.94 18.09
C GLU A 224 20.03 -14.68 17.07
N ALA A 225 20.19 -16.01 17.23
CA ALA A 225 20.90 -16.83 16.25
C ALA A 225 20.21 -16.82 14.87
N MET A 226 18.88 -16.89 14.81
CA MET A 226 18.09 -16.81 13.58
C MET A 226 18.28 -15.44 12.90
N LEU A 227 18.20 -14.34 13.67
CA LEU A 227 18.43 -12.99 13.17
C LEU A 227 19.86 -12.80 12.66
N THR A 228 20.86 -13.47 13.26
CA THR A 228 22.25 -13.44 12.76
C THR A 228 22.36 -14.06 11.38
N GLU A 229 21.68 -15.19 11.12
CA GLU A 229 21.62 -15.79 9.78
C GLU A 229 20.92 -14.87 8.77
N ILE A 230 19.82 -14.25 9.20
CA ILE A 230 19.04 -13.28 8.38
C ILE A 230 19.89 -12.05 8.05
N TYR A 231 20.57 -11.46 9.04
CA TYR A 231 21.46 -10.31 8.84
C TYR A 231 22.54 -10.61 7.80
N ARG A 232 23.20 -11.77 7.92
CA ARG A 232 24.19 -12.22 6.94
C ARG A 232 23.58 -12.31 5.53
N PHE A 233 22.36 -12.86 5.40
CA PHE A 233 21.70 -12.98 4.09
C PHE A 233 21.32 -11.62 3.51
N LEU A 234 20.79 -10.71 4.32
CA LEU A 234 20.51 -9.33 3.93
C LEU A 234 21.78 -8.61 3.46
N THR A 235 22.92 -8.77 4.17
CA THR A 235 24.20 -8.20 3.76
C THR A 235 24.65 -8.71 2.39
N LEU A 236 24.43 -9.98 2.08
CA LEU A 236 24.75 -10.56 0.76
C LEU A 236 23.87 -10.00 -0.37
N CYS A 237 22.61 -9.66 -0.06
CA CYS A 237 21.64 -9.16 -1.05
C CYS A 237 21.70 -7.64 -1.24
N LEU A 238 21.82 -6.91 -0.14
CA LEU A 238 21.63 -5.45 -0.08
C LEU A 238 22.92 -4.67 0.16
N GLY A 239 24.00 -5.34 0.54
CA GLY A 239 25.26 -4.71 1.00
C GLY A 239 25.28 -4.51 2.51
N GLU A 240 26.46 -4.18 3.04
CA GLU A 240 26.65 -3.89 4.47
C GLU A 240 26.31 -2.44 4.78
N PRO A 241 25.41 -2.15 5.73
CA PRO A 241 25.10 -0.78 6.11
C PRO A 241 26.34 -0.03 6.64
N PRO A 242 26.62 1.20 6.17
CA PRO A 242 27.77 1.95 6.63
C PRO A 242 27.61 2.41 8.08
N VAL A 243 28.68 2.29 8.87
CA VAL A 243 28.76 2.82 10.24
C VAL A 243 29.07 4.32 10.21
N SER A 244 29.90 4.76 9.27
CA SER A 244 30.21 6.15 8.96
C SER A 244 30.46 6.31 7.47
N PHE A 245 30.31 7.53 6.96
CA PHE A 245 30.58 7.88 5.58
C PHE A 245 31.02 9.33 5.45
N LYS A 246 31.81 9.60 4.43
CA LYS A 246 32.21 10.97 4.07
C LYS A 246 31.24 11.52 3.04
N TRP A 247 30.71 12.72 3.29
CA TRP A 247 29.80 13.38 2.37
C TRP A 247 30.29 14.78 1.99
N THR A 248 30.26 15.07 0.69
CA THR A 248 30.56 16.38 0.11
C THR A 248 29.23 17.06 -0.23
N ARG A 249 28.90 18.11 0.49
CA ARG A 249 27.71 18.92 0.21
C ARG A 249 28.05 20.02 -0.80
N CYS A 250 27.33 20.06 -1.90
CA CYS A 250 27.35 21.14 -2.88
C CYS A 250 26.03 21.95 -2.81
N ASN A 251 26.09 23.22 -3.22
CA ASN A 251 24.89 24.05 -3.43
C ASN A 251 24.31 23.84 -4.84
N SER A 252 23.21 24.52 -5.19
CA SER A 252 22.56 24.46 -6.51
C SER A 252 23.41 24.92 -7.69
N LYS A 253 24.61 25.51 -7.42
CA LYS A 253 25.61 25.92 -8.41
C LYS A 253 26.79 24.98 -8.52
N ASP A 254 26.69 23.78 -7.90
CA ASP A 254 27.76 22.78 -7.80
C ASP A 254 29.00 23.25 -7.04
N GLU A 255 28.91 24.31 -6.22
CA GLU A 255 30.00 24.76 -5.37
C GLU A 255 30.03 23.94 -4.08
N ILE A 256 31.24 23.47 -3.69
CA ILE A 256 31.45 22.73 -2.45
C ILE A 256 31.22 23.63 -1.25
N VAL A 257 30.24 23.31 -0.43
CA VAL A 257 29.92 24.03 0.81
C VAL A 257 30.60 23.39 2.02
N SER A 258 30.64 22.05 2.06
CA SER A 258 31.31 21.33 3.15
C SER A 258 31.71 19.92 2.74
N VAL A 259 32.76 19.41 3.42
CA VAL A 259 33.18 18.01 3.33
C VAL A 259 33.35 17.50 4.75
N LYS A 260 32.50 16.57 5.18
CA LYS A 260 32.50 16.05 6.57
C LYS A 260 32.28 14.54 6.59
N GLU A 261 32.70 13.92 7.67
CA GLU A 261 32.36 12.54 8.01
C GLU A 261 31.14 12.54 8.93
N TYR A 262 30.23 11.62 8.65
CA TYR A 262 28.97 11.46 9.38
C TYR A 262 28.76 10.01 9.77
N THR A 263 28.10 9.79 10.90
CA THR A 263 27.33 8.57 11.14
C THR A 263 25.90 8.76 10.60
N PRO A 264 25.16 7.69 10.33
CA PRO A 264 23.77 7.83 9.88
C PRO A 264 22.88 8.69 10.80
N LYS A 265 23.11 8.59 12.12
CA LYS A 265 22.41 9.41 13.14
C LYS A 265 22.78 10.87 13.05
N SER A 266 24.07 11.21 13.03
CA SER A 266 24.52 12.60 12.98
C SER A 266 24.12 13.29 11.66
N PHE A 267 24.03 12.51 10.56
CA PHE A 267 23.53 13.01 9.29
C PHE A 267 22.02 13.33 9.37
N TYR A 268 21.24 12.43 9.93
CA TYR A 268 19.82 12.67 10.17
C TYR A 268 19.60 13.91 11.06
N GLU A 269 20.30 14.00 12.18
CA GLU A 269 20.20 15.12 13.13
C GLU A 269 20.55 16.48 12.50
N GLU A 270 21.63 16.55 11.68
CA GLU A 270 22.05 17.81 11.05
C GLU A 270 21.12 18.23 9.91
N PHE A 271 20.66 17.30 9.07
CA PHE A 271 19.99 17.63 7.81
C PHE A 271 18.46 17.52 7.83
N VAL A 272 17.92 16.66 8.62
CA VAL A 272 16.48 16.51 8.83
C VAL A 272 16.09 17.05 10.21
N GLY A 273 16.56 16.42 11.26
CA GLY A 273 16.43 16.90 12.66
C GLY A 273 14.98 17.04 13.14
N GLU A 274 14.04 16.36 12.49
CA GLU A 274 12.61 16.44 12.81
C GLU A 274 12.20 15.30 13.75
N ASP A 275 11.31 15.56 14.67
CA ASP A 275 10.63 14.54 15.44
C ASP A 275 9.54 13.90 14.57
N LEU A 276 9.93 12.87 13.81
CA LEU A 276 9.04 12.21 12.85
C LEU A 276 7.88 11.48 13.54
N GLU A 277 8.02 11.11 14.80
CA GLU A 277 6.98 10.41 15.56
C GLU A 277 5.92 11.38 16.08
N ASN A 278 6.31 12.60 16.44
CA ASN A 278 5.42 13.55 17.07
C ASN A 278 4.99 14.73 16.20
N ASN A 279 5.70 15.05 15.11
CA ASN A 279 5.37 16.20 14.27
C ASN A 279 4.39 15.90 13.13
N TYR A 280 4.13 14.62 12.87
CA TYR A 280 3.25 14.19 11.79
C TYR A 280 1.98 13.54 12.32
N ILE A 281 0.88 13.79 11.63
CA ILE A 281 -0.43 13.19 11.89
C ILE A 281 -0.86 12.39 10.67
N MET A 282 -1.33 11.18 10.91
CA MET A 282 -1.99 10.40 9.90
C MET A 282 -3.49 10.60 9.95
N VAL A 283 -4.07 10.90 8.80
CA VAL A 283 -5.51 10.99 8.60
C VAL A 283 -5.92 10.03 7.48
N MET A 284 -7.12 9.49 7.59
CA MET A 284 -7.62 8.52 6.64
C MET A 284 -9.06 8.83 6.27
N ASN A 285 -9.45 8.56 5.02
CA ASN A 285 -10.84 8.56 4.59
C ASN A 285 -11.30 7.11 4.39
N ASP A 286 -11.88 6.55 5.44
CA ASP A 286 -12.51 5.23 5.44
C ASP A 286 -14.02 5.36 5.71
N PRO A 287 -14.86 5.35 4.67
CA PRO A 287 -16.30 5.51 4.85
C PRO A 287 -16.98 4.30 5.50
N CYS A 288 -16.25 3.20 5.76
CA CYS A 288 -16.78 2.03 6.47
C CYS A 288 -16.78 2.21 7.99
N ARG A 289 -16.14 3.27 8.51
CA ARG A 289 -15.98 3.54 9.92
C ARG A 289 -16.44 4.93 10.30
N GLU A 290 -16.72 5.10 11.59
CA GLU A 290 -17.16 6.39 12.14
C GLU A 290 -16.08 7.47 11.95
N TYR A 291 -16.45 8.60 11.38
CA TYR A 291 -15.59 9.77 11.28
C TYR A 291 -15.39 10.46 12.64
N GLY A 292 -14.26 11.12 12.81
CA GLY A 292 -13.88 11.79 14.05
C GLY A 292 -13.40 10.85 15.15
N LYS A 293 -13.13 9.59 14.82
CA LYS A 293 -12.56 8.60 15.74
C LYS A 293 -11.09 8.33 15.42
N VAL A 294 -10.34 8.02 16.46
CA VAL A 294 -8.96 7.53 16.37
C VAL A 294 -8.98 6.01 16.31
N TYR A 295 -8.22 5.45 15.40
CA TYR A 295 -8.04 4.02 15.22
C TYR A 295 -6.57 3.67 15.30
N GLU A 296 -6.27 2.52 15.92
CA GLU A 296 -4.95 1.91 15.99
C GLU A 296 -5.02 0.51 15.39
N ILE A 297 -3.98 0.10 14.66
CA ILE A 297 -3.94 -1.21 14.05
C ILE A 297 -2.88 -2.07 14.74
N ASP A 298 -3.33 -3.22 15.26
CA ASP A 298 -2.45 -4.18 15.90
C ASP A 298 -1.40 -4.71 14.90
N TYR A 299 -0.15 -4.75 15.31
CA TYR A 299 0.99 -5.18 14.50
C TYR A 299 1.34 -4.31 13.28
N ASP A 300 0.67 -3.20 13.05
CA ASP A 300 1.03 -2.30 11.94
C ASP A 300 2.15 -1.34 12.36
N ARG A 301 3.30 -1.92 12.61
CA ARG A 301 4.58 -1.27 12.88
C ARG A 301 5.72 -2.06 12.27
N HIS A 302 6.85 -1.42 12.04
CA HIS A 302 8.01 -2.06 11.41
C HIS A 302 9.05 -2.53 12.44
N VAL A 303 9.13 -1.89 13.59
CA VAL A 303 10.01 -2.26 14.70
C VAL A 303 9.20 -2.77 15.88
N TYR A 304 9.68 -3.79 16.58
CA TYR A 304 8.93 -4.39 17.69
C TYR A 304 8.68 -3.39 18.83
N ASP A 305 9.64 -2.55 19.11
CA ASP A 305 9.60 -1.49 20.13
C ASP A 305 9.09 -0.13 19.58
N GLY A 306 8.58 -0.11 18.34
CA GLY A 306 7.96 1.06 17.72
C GLY A 306 6.46 1.17 17.98
N HIS A 307 5.87 2.23 17.42
CA HIS A 307 4.44 2.49 17.53
C HIS A 307 3.67 1.83 16.40
N ASN A 308 2.49 1.31 16.71
CA ASN A 308 1.54 0.87 15.70
C ASN A 308 1.04 2.06 14.87
N TRP A 309 0.51 1.78 13.70
CA TRP A 309 -0.25 2.75 12.91
C TRP A 309 -1.42 3.31 13.70
N LEU A 310 -1.44 4.64 13.79
CA LEU A 310 -2.50 5.40 14.46
C LEU A 310 -3.02 6.48 13.50
N TYR A 311 -4.35 6.57 13.32
CA TYR A 311 -4.95 7.58 12.46
C TYR A 311 -6.28 8.10 12.96
N VAL A 312 -6.63 9.34 12.56
CA VAL A 312 -7.99 9.85 12.67
C VAL A 312 -8.72 9.62 11.34
N ASN A 313 -9.93 9.07 11.43
CA ASN A 313 -10.80 8.91 10.27
C ASN A 313 -11.62 10.19 10.04
N LEU A 314 -11.53 10.75 8.82
CA LEU A 314 -12.13 12.03 8.48
C LEU A 314 -12.88 12.00 7.14
N PRO A 315 -13.91 12.85 6.98
CA PRO A 315 -14.45 13.18 5.65
C PRO A 315 -13.33 13.74 4.74
N VAL A 316 -13.40 13.46 3.45
CA VAL A 316 -12.37 13.83 2.49
C VAL A 316 -12.15 15.34 2.41
N GLU A 317 -13.18 16.14 2.59
CA GLU A 317 -13.12 17.62 2.59
C GLU A 317 -12.18 18.15 3.67
N ARG A 318 -12.22 17.55 4.89
CA ARG A 318 -11.32 17.94 5.98
C ARG A 318 -9.86 17.57 5.68
N ILE A 319 -9.65 16.49 4.95
CA ILE A 319 -8.31 16.09 4.49
C ILE A 319 -7.78 17.06 3.43
N LYS A 320 -8.62 17.48 2.49
CA LYS A 320 -8.28 18.47 1.47
C LYS A 320 -7.88 19.83 2.06
N GLU A 321 -8.57 20.30 3.10
CA GLU A 321 -8.22 21.55 3.79
C GLU A 321 -6.76 21.53 4.28
N MET A 322 -6.35 20.45 4.92
CA MET A 322 -4.97 20.27 5.41
C MET A 322 -3.97 20.12 4.25
N ALA A 323 -4.34 19.37 3.21
CA ALA A 323 -3.49 19.19 2.02
C ALA A 323 -3.22 20.52 1.31
N ILE A 324 -4.25 21.35 1.10
CA ILE A 324 -4.12 22.68 0.49
C ILE A 324 -3.23 23.59 1.35
N ALA A 325 -3.43 23.61 2.67
CA ALA A 325 -2.63 24.42 3.58
C ALA A 325 -1.14 24.03 3.53
N SER A 326 -0.85 22.73 3.48
CA SER A 326 0.51 22.20 3.39
C SER A 326 1.20 22.57 2.05
N ILE A 327 0.51 22.37 0.92
CA ILE A 327 1.04 22.68 -0.41
C ILE A 327 1.34 24.19 -0.54
N LYS A 328 0.43 25.06 -0.09
CA LYS A 328 0.62 26.51 -0.11
C LYS A 328 1.81 26.99 0.71
N ASP A 329 2.18 26.23 1.74
CA ASP A 329 3.39 26.48 2.56
C ASP A 329 4.62 25.67 2.05
N ASN A 330 4.65 25.30 0.77
CA ASN A 330 5.74 24.59 0.12
C ASN A 330 6.14 23.29 0.85
N THR A 331 5.16 22.56 1.39
CA THR A 331 5.40 21.32 2.15
C THR A 331 4.69 20.14 1.52
N ALA A 332 5.48 19.17 1.02
CA ALA A 332 4.98 17.93 0.44
C ALA A 332 4.46 16.97 1.51
N MET A 333 3.57 16.07 1.12
CA MET A 333 2.94 15.11 2.04
C MET A 333 3.02 13.69 1.52
N TYR A 334 3.14 12.73 2.43
CA TYR A 334 2.90 11.33 2.12
C TYR A 334 1.40 11.12 1.84
N PHE A 335 1.10 10.51 0.70
CA PHE A 335 -0.24 10.28 0.21
C PHE A 335 -0.37 8.84 -0.25
N SER A 336 -1.52 8.19 0.01
CA SER A 336 -1.76 6.86 -0.52
C SER A 336 -3.20 6.65 -1.01
N CYS A 337 -3.33 5.77 -2.01
CA CYS A 337 -4.55 5.60 -2.78
C CYS A 337 -4.63 4.21 -3.43
N ASP A 338 -5.75 3.94 -4.10
CA ASP A 338 -5.90 2.81 -5.03
C ASP A 338 -5.50 3.24 -6.45
N VAL A 339 -4.20 3.35 -6.68
CA VAL A 339 -3.62 3.97 -7.88
C VAL A 339 -4.04 3.29 -9.19
N ALA A 340 -4.32 1.99 -9.17
CA ALA A 340 -4.65 1.23 -10.39
C ALA A 340 -6.03 1.56 -10.97
N LYS A 341 -6.90 2.22 -10.20
CA LYS A 341 -8.27 2.51 -10.63
C LYS A 341 -8.32 3.68 -11.59
N PHE A 342 -8.86 3.44 -12.77
CA PHE A 342 -9.02 4.43 -13.85
C PHE A 342 -7.72 5.19 -14.18
N MET A 343 -6.57 4.53 -14.06
CA MET A 343 -5.27 5.12 -14.36
C MET A 343 -4.90 4.91 -15.83
N ASP A 344 -4.73 6.00 -16.58
CA ASP A 344 -4.00 5.98 -17.85
C ASP A 344 -2.49 6.09 -17.54
N ARG A 345 -1.82 4.96 -17.55
CA ARG A 345 -0.38 4.88 -17.20
C ARG A 345 0.51 5.65 -18.17
N ASN A 346 0.13 5.71 -19.45
CA ASN A 346 0.95 6.32 -20.48
C ASN A 346 0.92 7.86 -20.38
N LYS A 347 -0.25 8.42 -20.07
CA LYS A 347 -0.42 9.87 -19.87
C LYS A 347 -0.10 10.32 -18.46
N GLY A 348 -0.13 9.40 -17.48
CA GLY A 348 0.02 9.72 -16.09
C GLY A 348 -1.21 10.40 -15.50
N THR A 349 -2.41 9.98 -15.88
CA THR A 349 -3.65 10.56 -15.39
C THR A 349 -4.51 9.57 -14.63
N LEU A 350 -5.12 10.07 -13.57
CA LEU A 350 -6.07 9.40 -12.71
C LEU A 350 -7.40 10.17 -12.79
N ASP A 351 -8.34 9.64 -13.57
CA ASP A 351 -9.62 10.29 -13.85
C ASP A 351 -10.69 9.24 -14.04
N LEU A 352 -11.85 9.38 -13.40
CA LEU A 352 -12.98 8.45 -13.51
C LEU A 352 -13.46 8.29 -14.97
N ALA A 353 -13.23 9.30 -15.79
CA ALA A 353 -13.59 9.31 -17.20
C ALA A 353 -12.53 8.71 -18.13
N ASN A 354 -11.38 8.24 -17.64
CA ASN A 354 -10.33 7.64 -18.50
C ASN A 354 -10.81 6.37 -19.22
N PHE A 355 -11.74 5.63 -18.65
CA PHE A 355 -12.23 4.37 -19.21
C PHE A 355 -13.76 4.27 -19.13
N ASP A 356 -14.38 3.90 -20.24
CA ASP A 356 -15.80 3.61 -20.35
C ASP A 356 -16.05 2.08 -20.42
N TYR A 357 -15.91 1.43 -19.27
CA TYR A 357 -16.16 -0.01 -19.14
C TYR A 357 -17.64 -0.36 -19.28
N GLU A 358 -18.56 0.55 -18.94
CA GLU A 358 -19.99 0.33 -19.00
C GLU A 358 -20.47 0.19 -20.44
N SER A 359 -20.10 1.13 -21.30
CA SER A 359 -20.43 1.05 -22.73
C SER A 359 -19.82 -0.17 -23.42
N LEU A 360 -18.59 -0.56 -23.02
CA LEU A 360 -17.92 -1.74 -23.59
C LEU A 360 -18.58 -3.05 -23.16
N SER A 361 -18.94 -3.19 -21.87
CA SER A 361 -19.41 -4.46 -21.28
C SER A 361 -20.94 -4.60 -21.28
N GLY A 362 -21.67 -3.49 -21.30
CA GLY A 362 -23.09 -3.44 -21.05
C GLY A 362 -23.49 -3.65 -19.59
N PHE A 363 -22.51 -3.71 -18.65
CA PHE A 363 -22.75 -3.72 -17.21
C PHE A 363 -22.82 -2.32 -16.66
N THR A 364 -23.49 -2.15 -15.53
CA THR A 364 -23.42 -0.95 -14.70
C THR A 364 -22.65 -1.23 -13.42
N PHE A 365 -21.85 -0.28 -12.98
CA PHE A 365 -20.99 -0.41 -11.78
C PHE A 365 -21.39 0.66 -10.76
N GLY A 366 -22.33 0.34 -9.87
CA GLY A 366 -22.94 1.31 -8.96
C GLY A 366 -22.43 1.30 -7.52
N MET A 367 -21.34 0.58 -7.19
CA MET A 367 -20.80 0.57 -5.82
C MET A 367 -20.19 1.91 -5.44
N ASP A 368 -20.60 2.45 -4.29
CA ASP A 368 -19.94 3.57 -3.67
C ASP A 368 -18.58 3.17 -3.04
N LYS A 369 -17.81 4.15 -2.51
CA LYS A 369 -16.51 3.92 -1.89
C LYS A 369 -16.59 2.95 -0.70
N SER A 370 -17.61 3.07 0.15
CA SER A 370 -17.81 2.17 1.29
C SER A 370 -18.08 0.72 0.84
N GLU A 371 -18.93 0.56 -0.16
CA GLU A 371 -19.25 -0.76 -0.72
C GLU A 371 -18.02 -1.41 -1.37
N ARG A 372 -17.21 -0.63 -2.12
CA ARG A 372 -15.96 -1.13 -2.70
C ARG A 372 -14.96 -1.59 -1.63
N VAL A 373 -14.81 -0.84 -0.55
CA VAL A 373 -13.92 -1.24 0.57
C VAL A 373 -14.44 -2.51 1.24
N ARG A 374 -15.71 -2.56 1.58
CA ARG A 374 -16.34 -3.73 2.26
C ARG A 374 -16.29 -5.02 1.44
N THR A 375 -16.29 -4.89 0.12
CA THR A 375 -16.23 -6.03 -0.82
C THR A 375 -14.81 -6.34 -1.31
N HIS A 376 -13.81 -5.66 -0.79
CA HIS A 376 -12.40 -5.77 -1.22
C HIS A 376 -12.18 -5.40 -2.70
N ALA A 377 -13.08 -4.63 -3.30
CA ALA A 377 -12.93 -4.12 -4.65
C ALA A 377 -11.97 -2.93 -4.74
N SER A 378 -11.75 -2.23 -3.63
CA SER A 378 -10.81 -1.10 -3.52
C SER A 378 -10.18 -1.06 -2.12
N GLY A 379 -8.94 -0.61 -2.06
CA GLY A 379 -8.18 -0.38 -0.83
C GLY A 379 -6.90 0.37 -1.16
N SER A 380 -6.21 0.90 -0.15
CA SER A 380 -4.93 1.56 -0.37
C SER A 380 -3.90 0.55 -0.86
N SER A 381 -3.29 0.81 -2.01
CA SER A 381 -2.37 -0.11 -2.68
C SER A 381 -1.03 0.52 -3.04
N HIS A 382 -0.92 1.86 -3.03
CA HIS A 382 0.28 2.56 -3.46
C HIS A 382 0.45 3.90 -2.75
N ALA A 383 1.68 4.20 -2.36
CA ALA A 383 2.07 5.47 -1.77
C ALA A 383 2.81 6.35 -2.78
N MET A 384 2.57 7.65 -2.70
CA MET A 384 3.19 8.70 -3.52
C MET A 384 3.37 9.97 -2.68
N THR A 385 4.04 10.96 -3.23
CA THR A 385 4.25 12.25 -2.57
C THR A 385 3.32 13.30 -3.18
N LEU A 386 2.35 13.80 -2.40
CA LEU A 386 1.42 14.84 -2.86
C LEU A 386 2.14 16.19 -2.89
N ILE A 387 2.17 16.83 -4.07
CA ILE A 387 3.03 18.01 -4.33
C ILE A 387 2.32 19.19 -4.94
N ALA A 388 1.12 19.04 -5.54
CA ALA A 388 0.45 20.18 -6.14
C ALA A 388 -1.08 20.08 -6.06
N VAL A 389 -1.71 21.25 -6.12
CA VAL A 389 -3.15 21.42 -6.25
C VAL A 389 -3.45 22.55 -7.21
N ASP A 390 -4.48 22.39 -8.04
CA ASP A 390 -5.07 23.46 -8.82
C ASP A 390 -6.41 23.86 -8.20
N ILE A 391 -6.53 25.13 -7.86
CA ILE A 391 -7.73 25.70 -7.24
C ILE A 391 -8.42 26.61 -8.22
N ASP A 392 -9.66 26.30 -8.55
CA ASP A 392 -10.49 27.16 -9.40
C ASP A 392 -10.67 28.56 -8.77
N ALA A 393 -10.33 29.59 -9.52
CA ALA A 393 -10.28 30.96 -9.01
C ALA A 393 -11.67 31.54 -8.68
N GLU A 394 -12.74 31.02 -9.30
CA GLU A 394 -14.10 31.51 -9.06
C GLU A 394 -14.75 30.82 -7.86
N SER A 395 -14.67 29.50 -7.79
CA SER A 395 -15.29 28.70 -6.73
C SER A 395 -14.44 28.55 -5.48
N GLY A 396 -13.11 28.72 -5.59
CA GLY A 396 -12.15 28.46 -4.53
C GLY A 396 -11.98 26.96 -4.20
N LYS A 397 -12.48 26.07 -5.05
CA LYS A 397 -12.42 24.62 -4.83
C LYS A 397 -11.27 23.98 -5.60
N PRO A 398 -10.66 22.89 -5.10
CA PRO A 398 -9.69 22.13 -5.86
C PRO A 398 -10.38 21.45 -7.06
N VAL A 399 -9.71 21.42 -8.20
CA VAL A 399 -10.16 20.75 -9.43
C VAL A 399 -9.27 19.59 -9.81
N LYS A 400 -7.99 19.65 -9.44
CA LYS A 400 -7.03 18.55 -9.69
C LYS A 400 -5.84 18.62 -8.74
N TRP A 401 -5.11 17.52 -8.66
CA TRP A 401 -3.97 17.33 -7.78
C TRP A 401 -2.83 16.67 -8.54
N MET A 402 -1.59 16.84 -8.07
CA MET A 402 -0.42 16.13 -8.62
C MET A 402 0.36 15.44 -7.52
N VAL A 403 0.79 14.22 -7.81
CA VAL A 403 1.66 13.42 -6.95
C VAL A 403 2.96 13.08 -7.68
N GLU A 404 4.09 13.24 -6.98
CA GLU A 404 5.37 12.69 -7.42
C GLU A 404 5.36 11.18 -7.14
N ASN A 405 5.58 10.39 -8.21
CA ASN A 405 5.61 8.94 -8.13
C ASN A 405 7.05 8.40 -8.10
N SER A 406 7.22 7.14 -7.77
CA SER A 406 8.50 6.43 -7.69
C SER A 406 8.67 5.37 -8.78
N TRP A 407 8.23 5.64 -10.00
CA TRP A 407 8.36 4.74 -11.15
C TRP A 407 9.32 5.25 -12.23
N GLY A 408 10.20 6.18 -11.85
CA GLY A 408 11.17 6.79 -12.73
C GLY A 408 10.62 7.94 -13.58
N PRO A 409 11.48 8.80 -14.12
CA PRO A 409 11.09 10.04 -14.79
C PRO A 409 10.39 9.84 -16.15
N ALA A 410 10.50 8.65 -16.73
CA ALA A 410 9.84 8.31 -17.99
C ALA A 410 8.39 7.84 -17.82
N SER A 411 7.95 7.57 -16.58
CA SER A 411 6.59 7.11 -16.28
C SER A 411 5.64 8.30 -16.14
N GLY A 412 4.43 8.17 -16.66
CA GLY A 412 3.39 9.18 -16.54
C GLY A 412 3.79 10.57 -17.02
N TYR A 413 3.29 11.61 -16.34
CA TYR A 413 3.66 13.00 -16.66
C TYR A 413 5.01 13.37 -16.00
N LYS A 414 6.13 13.13 -16.69
CA LYS A 414 7.49 13.43 -16.20
C LYS A 414 7.81 12.80 -14.82
N GLY A 415 7.33 11.61 -14.57
CA GLY A 415 7.47 10.91 -13.28
C GLY A 415 6.35 11.15 -12.29
N ASN A 416 5.38 12.03 -12.62
CA ASN A 416 4.25 12.37 -11.78
C ASN A 416 2.95 11.74 -12.31
N LEU A 417 1.92 11.72 -11.45
CA LEU A 417 0.55 11.44 -11.84
C LEU A 417 -0.33 12.66 -11.50
N ILE A 418 -1.23 12.99 -12.44
CA ILE A 418 -2.22 14.06 -12.27
C ILE A 418 -3.58 13.41 -12.05
N MET A 419 -4.28 13.78 -10.98
CA MET A 419 -5.60 13.24 -10.65
C MET A 419 -6.65 14.35 -10.59
N THR A 420 -7.86 14.07 -11.07
CA THR A 420 -9.02 14.95 -10.90
C THR A 420 -9.46 14.96 -9.44
N ASP A 421 -10.17 15.99 -9.00
CA ASP A 421 -10.70 16.06 -7.63
C ASP A 421 -11.75 14.98 -7.37
N GLU A 422 -12.53 14.60 -8.39
CA GLU A 422 -13.48 13.49 -8.30
C GLU A 422 -12.76 12.16 -8.07
N TRP A 423 -11.67 11.91 -8.79
CA TRP A 423 -10.87 10.73 -8.57
C TRP A 423 -10.23 10.72 -7.16
N PHE A 424 -9.72 11.85 -6.71
CA PHE A 424 -9.19 12.01 -5.35
C PHE A 424 -10.24 11.60 -4.31
N ASN A 425 -11.49 12.04 -4.43
CA ASN A 425 -12.56 11.69 -3.51
C ASN A 425 -12.81 10.18 -3.44
N GLU A 426 -12.79 9.50 -4.57
CA GLU A 426 -13.15 8.10 -4.69
C GLU A 426 -12.02 7.14 -4.30
N TYR A 427 -10.76 7.49 -4.54
CA TYR A 427 -9.65 6.53 -4.43
C TYR A 427 -8.49 6.96 -3.51
N MET A 428 -8.48 8.17 -2.95
CA MET A 428 -7.55 8.50 -1.88
C MET A 428 -7.98 7.79 -0.58
N PHE A 429 -7.02 7.36 0.22
CA PHE A 429 -7.27 6.76 1.52
C PHE A 429 -6.50 7.45 2.63
N ARG A 430 -5.21 7.72 2.49
CA ARG A 430 -4.34 8.18 3.58
C ARG A 430 -3.58 9.42 3.20
N LEU A 431 -3.43 10.32 4.18
CA LEU A 431 -2.56 11.48 4.11
C LEU A 431 -1.77 11.58 5.41
N VAL A 432 -0.48 11.86 5.31
CA VAL A 432 0.34 12.23 6.46
C VAL A 432 0.74 13.68 6.32
N VAL A 433 0.38 14.46 7.32
CA VAL A 433 0.53 15.91 7.31
C VAL A 433 1.20 16.40 8.59
N GLU A 434 1.98 17.47 8.51
CA GLU A 434 2.58 18.08 9.70
C GLU A 434 1.51 18.69 10.62
N LYS A 435 1.67 18.52 11.92
CA LYS A 435 0.75 19.05 12.94
C LYS A 435 0.41 20.52 12.79
N LYS A 436 1.34 21.34 12.27
CA LYS A 436 1.12 22.78 12.10
C LYS A 436 -0.02 23.11 11.10
N TYR A 437 -0.38 22.18 10.20
CA TYR A 437 -1.48 22.34 9.24
C TYR A 437 -2.78 21.69 9.70
N VAL A 438 -2.76 21.01 10.85
CA VAL A 438 -3.91 20.27 11.37
C VAL A 438 -4.76 21.17 12.25
N PRO A 439 -6.07 21.35 11.97
CA PRO A 439 -6.98 22.10 12.81
C PRO A 439 -7.01 21.58 14.26
N ALA A 440 -7.15 22.50 15.22
CA ALA A 440 -7.09 22.19 16.65
C ALA A 440 -8.16 21.18 17.11
N ASP A 441 -9.33 21.17 16.47
CA ASP A 441 -10.38 20.19 16.75
C ASP A 441 -9.97 18.76 16.35
N ILE A 442 -9.23 18.60 15.25
CA ILE A 442 -8.68 17.31 14.81
C ILE A 442 -7.53 16.86 15.74
N LEU A 443 -6.62 17.77 16.11
CA LEU A 443 -5.56 17.44 17.08
C LEU A 443 -6.13 16.95 18.41
N LYS A 444 -7.23 17.54 18.86
CA LYS A 444 -7.92 17.13 20.09
C LYS A 444 -8.50 15.70 19.99
N MET A 445 -8.84 15.21 18.79
CA MET A 445 -9.34 13.84 18.63
C MET A 445 -8.27 12.82 19.04
N PHE A 446 -6.98 13.09 18.80
CA PHE A 446 -5.86 12.23 19.19
C PHE A 446 -5.63 12.13 20.71
N GLU A 447 -6.31 12.94 21.51
CA GLU A 447 -6.29 12.82 22.98
C GLU A 447 -7.23 11.70 23.49
N SER A 448 -8.09 11.14 22.61
CA SER A 448 -8.98 10.04 22.96
C SER A 448 -8.30 8.69 22.78
N ASP A 449 -8.74 7.70 23.57
CA ASP A 449 -8.29 6.32 23.42
C ASP A 449 -8.64 5.77 22.02
N PRO A 450 -7.70 5.18 21.29
CA PRO A 450 -7.94 4.65 19.97
C PRO A 450 -8.81 3.38 20.01
N VAL A 451 -9.60 3.19 18.95
CA VAL A 451 -10.27 1.91 18.69
C VAL A 451 -9.25 0.96 18.07
N LEU A 452 -8.91 -0.11 18.79
CA LEU A 452 -7.95 -1.12 18.30
C LEU A 452 -8.59 -1.98 17.21
N LEU A 453 -7.95 -2.00 16.05
CA LEU A 453 -8.31 -2.82 14.90
C LEU A 453 -7.35 -4.02 14.78
N PRO A 454 -7.81 -5.16 14.27
CA PRO A 454 -6.95 -6.32 14.14
C PRO A 454 -5.95 -6.17 12.99
N ALA A 455 -4.83 -6.86 13.08
CA ALA A 455 -3.78 -6.89 12.05
C ALA A 455 -4.24 -7.39 10.66
N TRP A 456 -5.38 -8.06 10.58
CA TRP A 456 -6.01 -8.53 9.32
C TRP A 456 -7.15 -7.65 8.84
N ASP A 457 -7.20 -6.42 9.28
CA ASP A 457 -8.19 -5.47 8.78
C ASP A 457 -7.97 -5.19 7.29
N PRO A 458 -9.01 -5.22 6.45
CA PRO A 458 -8.86 -5.10 4.99
C PRO A 458 -8.27 -3.77 4.52
N MET A 459 -8.38 -2.70 5.33
CA MET A 459 -7.77 -1.40 5.01
C MET A 459 -6.28 -1.33 5.33
N PHE A 460 -5.67 -2.40 5.82
CA PHE A 460 -4.28 -2.44 6.30
C PHE A 460 -3.37 -3.40 5.57
N SER A 461 -3.75 -3.76 4.36
CA SER A 461 -2.77 -4.38 3.48
C SER A 461 -1.59 -3.44 3.30
N PRO A 462 -0.35 -3.90 3.46
CA PRO A 462 0.83 -3.10 3.16
C PRO A 462 0.78 -2.58 1.74
N GLU A 463 1.16 -1.33 1.55
CA GLU A 463 1.30 -0.73 0.21
C GLU A 463 2.53 -1.36 -0.47
N ASN A 464 2.33 -1.87 -1.69
CA ASN A 464 3.31 -2.66 -2.43
C ASN A 464 3.66 -2.02 -3.78
#